data_0efd6f66e213fc6707a8800882336627
#
_entry.id   0efd6f66e213fc6707a8800882336627
#
_cell.length_a   1.000
_cell.length_b   1.000
_cell.length_c   1.000
_cell.angle_alpha   90.00
_cell.angle_beta   90.00
_cell.angle_gamma   90.00
#
_symmetry.space_group_name_H-M   'P 1'
#
loop_
_entity.id
_entity.type
_entity.pdbx_description
1 polymer ?
#
loop_
_entity_poly.entity_id
_entity_poly.type
_entity_poly.pdbx_seq_one_letter_code
_entity_poly.pdbx_strand_id
1 'polypeptide(L)'
;MVDLRQNRGGNSTILDPFINTLKKSSFNQEGRLYVIIGKDTYSSGILNAIRLRKETAACFVGEPTGGQPNHYGEVRTFQLPNSKKTIRYSTRYFHWLNQEIDTLVPDVEIKESFAAYRRGTDPVLEWIGRQR
;
A
#
# COMPACT_ATOMS: atom_id res chain seq x y z
N MET A 1 9.94 -5.32 -9.46
CA MET A 1 9.17 -5.15 -8.23
C MET A 1 8.66 -3.73 -8.09
N VAL A 2 7.57 -3.53 -7.34
CA VAL A 2 7.00 -2.23 -6.95
C VAL A 2 7.02 -2.16 -5.43
N ASP A 3 7.69 -1.18 -4.84
CA ASP A 3 7.77 -1.02 -3.40
C ASP A 3 6.81 0.08 -2.93
N LEU A 4 5.80 -0.30 -2.14
CA LEU A 4 4.80 0.60 -1.58
C LEU A 4 4.95 0.75 -0.06
N ARG A 5 5.99 0.20 0.56
CA ARG A 5 6.17 0.23 2.03
C ARG A 5 6.14 1.63 2.62
N GLN A 6 6.69 2.61 1.91
CA GLN A 6 6.74 4.01 2.36
C GLN A 6 5.64 4.89 1.72
N ASN A 7 4.67 4.30 1.04
CA ASN A 7 3.58 5.05 0.42
C ASN A 7 2.46 5.34 1.43
N ARG A 8 2.57 6.47 2.10
CA ARG A 8 1.61 6.94 3.11
C ARG A 8 0.33 7.57 2.54
N GLY A 9 0.15 7.52 1.23
CA GLY A 9 -1.02 8.06 0.56
C GLY A 9 -0.75 9.35 -0.20
N GLY A 10 -1.82 10.08 -0.48
CA GLY A 10 -1.81 11.29 -1.31
C GLY A 10 -2.81 11.19 -2.45
N ASN A 11 -2.44 11.61 -3.66
CA ASN A 11 -3.30 11.50 -4.83
C ASN A 11 -3.34 10.05 -5.34
N SER A 12 -4.52 9.42 -5.29
CA SER A 12 -4.72 8.02 -5.68
C SER A 12 -4.56 7.75 -7.18
N THR A 13 -4.66 8.78 -8.02
CA THR A 13 -4.60 8.62 -9.49
C THR A 13 -3.19 8.76 -10.06
N ILE A 14 -2.22 9.15 -9.25
CA ILE A 14 -0.86 9.42 -9.74
C ILE A 14 -0.16 8.18 -10.32
N LEU A 15 -0.52 6.98 -9.82
CA LEU A 15 0.02 5.71 -10.30
C LEU A 15 -0.80 5.09 -11.46
N ASP A 16 -1.92 5.70 -11.88
CA ASP A 16 -2.78 5.15 -12.92
C ASP A 16 -2.04 4.87 -14.24
N PRO A 17 -1.23 5.80 -14.80
CA PRO A 17 -0.48 5.53 -16.02
C PRO A 17 0.53 4.38 -15.85
N PHE A 18 1.20 4.34 -14.69
CA PHE A 18 2.16 3.29 -14.39
C PHE A 18 1.49 1.91 -14.29
N ILE A 19 0.39 1.78 -13.53
CA ILE A 19 -0.35 0.53 -13.39
C ILE A 19 -0.88 0.06 -14.74
N ASN A 20 -1.43 0.96 -15.56
CA ASN A 20 -1.93 0.65 -16.89
C ASN A 20 -0.83 0.16 -17.86
N THR A 21 0.39 0.67 -17.72
CA THR A 21 1.55 0.21 -18.49
C THR A 21 2.03 -1.14 -17.97
N LEU A 22 2.12 -1.30 -16.65
CA LEU A 22 2.62 -2.50 -16.00
C LEU A 22 1.76 -3.73 -16.34
N LYS A 23 0.43 -3.60 -16.32
CA LYS A 23 -0.50 -4.70 -16.66
C LYS A 23 -0.34 -5.22 -18.10
N LYS A 24 0.18 -4.40 -19.02
CA LYS A 24 0.44 -4.78 -20.42
C LYS A 24 1.88 -5.22 -20.67
N SER A 25 2.75 -5.10 -19.68
CA SER A 25 4.17 -5.40 -19.82
C SER A 25 4.45 -6.90 -19.70
N SER A 26 5.60 -7.34 -20.23
CA SER A 26 6.12 -8.70 -20.07
C SER A 26 6.49 -9.04 -18.61
N PHE A 27 6.55 -8.05 -17.73
CA PHE A 27 6.78 -8.26 -16.29
C PHE A 27 5.51 -8.69 -15.55
N ASN A 28 4.31 -8.48 -16.13
CA ASN A 28 3.05 -8.89 -15.54
C ASN A 28 2.81 -10.40 -15.70
N GLN A 29 3.63 -11.18 -15.04
CA GLN A 29 3.60 -12.65 -15.04
C GLN A 29 3.85 -13.16 -13.62
N GLU A 30 3.24 -14.29 -13.28
CA GLU A 30 3.48 -14.99 -12.03
C GLU A 30 4.98 -15.28 -11.86
N GLY A 31 5.49 -15.06 -10.65
CA GLY A 31 6.92 -15.21 -10.33
C GLY A 31 7.84 -14.11 -10.85
N ARG A 32 7.33 -13.12 -11.64
CA ARG A 32 8.16 -12.03 -12.17
C ARG A 32 7.82 -10.65 -11.60
N LEU A 33 6.61 -10.49 -11.10
CA LEU A 33 6.15 -9.23 -10.54
C LEU A 33 5.89 -9.38 -9.04
N TYR A 34 6.56 -8.56 -8.24
CA TYR A 34 6.39 -8.49 -6.80
C TYR A 34 5.96 -7.09 -6.39
N VAL A 35 5.00 -7.01 -5.48
CA VAL A 35 4.56 -5.77 -4.83
C VAL A 35 4.87 -5.89 -3.34
N ILE A 36 5.66 -4.95 -2.82
CA ILE A 36 6.02 -4.93 -1.40
C ILE A 36 5.09 -3.95 -0.69
N ILE A 37 4.43 -4.44 0.35
CA ILE A 37 3.57 -3.65 1.25
C ILE A 37 4.07 -3.73 2.69
N GLY A 38 3.63 -2.82 3.52
CA GLY A 38 4.01 -2.77 4.93
C GLY A 38 3.20 -1.78 5.74
N LYS A 39 3.57 -1.60 7.01
CA LYS A 39 2.82 -0.79 7.98
C LYS A 39 2.62 0.68 7.59
N ASP A 40 3.55 1.24 6.81
CA ASP A 40 3.43 2.61 6.30
C ASP A 40 2.71 2.69 4.93
N THR A 41 2.29 1.54 4.34
CA THR A 41 1.37 1.54 3.21
C THR A 41 0.00 1.96 3.72
N TYR A 42 -0.43 3.18 3.39
CA TYR A 42 -1.62 3.79 3.97
C TYR A 42 -2.43 4.60 2.94
N SER A 43 -3.73 4.79 3.18
CA SER A 43 -4.62 5.62 2.37
C SER A 43 -4.54 5.27 0.88
N SER A 44 -4.21 6.22 -0.03
CA SER A 44 -4.10 5.92 -1.46
C SER A 44 -2.99 4.91 -1.80
N GLY A 45 -2.02 4.67 -0.91
CA GLY A 45 -1.06 3.57 -1.02
C GLY A 45 -1.76 2.21 -1.00
N ILE A 46 -2.76 2.04 -0.11
CA ILE A 46 -3.60 0.83 -0.04
C ILE A 46 -4.45 0.69 -1.31
N LEU A 47 -5.03 1.80 -1.80
CA LEU A 47 -5.83 1.77 -3.02
C LEU A 47 -5.01 1.30 -4.23
N ASN A 48 -3.80 1.80 -4.37
CA ASN A 48 -2.88 1.39 -5.42
C ASN A 48 -2.46 -0.09 -5.25
N ALA A 49 -2.26 -0.56 -4.03
CA ALA A 49 -2.01 -1.96 -3.74
C ALA A 49 -3.19 -2.86 -4.14
N ILE A 50 -4.42 -2.46 -3.80
CA ILE A 50 -5.65 -3.19 -4.20
C ILE A 50 -5.77 -3.26 -5.72
N ARG A 51 -5.51 -2.15 -6.42
CA ARG A 51 -5.56 -2.12 -7.88
C ARG A 51 -4.50 -3.04 -8.49
N LEU A 52 -3.26 -2.98 -8.02
CA LEU A 52 -2.21 -3.89 -8.46
C LEU A 52 -2.59 -5.35 -8.23
N ARG A 53 -3.21 -5.68 -7.08
CA ARG A 53 -3.68 -7.03 -6.79
C ARG A 53 -4.79 -7.50 -7.73
N LYS A 54 -5.72 -6.60 -8.08
CA LYS A 54 -6.85 -6.93 -8.97
C LYS A 54 -6.47 -6.97 -10.45
N GLU A 55 -5.49 -6.16 -10.87
CA GLU A 55 -5.21 -5.89 -12.27
C GLU A 55 -3.91 -6.53 -12.78
N THR A 56 -3.13 -7.16 -11.90
CA THR A 56 -1.83 -7.78 -12.27
C THR A 56 -1.67 -9.17 -11.66
N ALA A 57 -0.67 -9.92 -12.16
CA ALA A 57 -0.24 -11.21 -11.62
C ALA A 57 0.81 -11.06 -10.51
N ALA A 58 0.81 -9.95 -9.78
CA ALA A 58 1.82 -9.66 -8.77
C ALA A 58 1.65 -10.53 -7.52
N CYS A 59 2.75 -11.06 -7.03
CA CYS A 59 2.85 -11.64 -5.68
C CYS A 59 3.13 -10.51 -4.68
N PHE A 60 2.31 -10.43 -3.64
CA PHE A 60 2.44 -9.43 -2.57
C PHE A 60 3.29 -9.96 -1.43
N VAL A 61 4.30 -9.19 -1.03
CA VAL A 61 5.30 -9.60 -0.04
C VAL A 61 5.47 -8.50 1.01
N GLY A 62 5.83 -8.85 2.22
CA GLY A 62 6.17 -7.93 3.30
C GLY A 62 5.26 -8.04 4.50
N GLU A 63 4.79 -6.94 5.05
CA GLU A 63 3.91 -6.91 6.22
C GLU A 63 2.51 -6.38 5.84
N PRO A 64 1.47 -6.69 6.63
CA PRO A 64 0.14 -6.11 6.46
C PRO A 64 0.18 -4.57 6.43
N THR A 65 -0.75 -3.97 5.67
CA THR A 65 -0.83 -2.51 5.57
C THR A 65 -1.23 -1.85 6.89
N GLY A 66 -0.88 -0.56 7.06
CA GLY A 66 -1.13 0.19 8.29
C GLY A 66 -2.56 0.72 8.45
N GLY A 67 -3.47 0.38 7.55
CA GLY A 67 -4.85 0.84 7.62
C GLY A 67 -5.82 -0.04 6.85
N GLN A 68 -7.11 0.25 7.05
CA GLN A 68 -8.20 -0.48 6.42
C GLN A 68 -8.33 -0.11 4.94
N PRO A 69 -8.60 -1.07 4.05
CA PRO A 69 -8.97 -0.82 2.65
C PRO A 69 -10.20 0.07 2.52
N ASN A 70 -11.26 -0.23 3.27
CA ASN A 70 -12.45 0.60 3.36
C ASN A 70 -12.26 1.63 4.48
N HIS A 71 -12.25 2.91 4.15
CA HIS A 71 -11.94 3.94 5.14
C HIS A 71 -12.51 5.31 4.79
N TYR A 72 -12.61 6.17 5.80
CA TYR A 72 -12.95 7.58 5.61
C TYR A 72 -11.73 8.38 5.14
N GLY A 73 -11.92 9.23 4.14
CA GLY A 73 -10.89 10.10 3.58
C GLY A 73 -11.44 11.44 3.07
N GLU A 74 -10.70 12.09 2.16
CA GLU A 74 -10.98 13.45 1.70
C GLU A 74 -11.14 14.42 2.85
N VAL A 75 -10.05 14.66 3.55
CA VAL A 75 -10.01 15.49 4.75
C VAL A 75 -10.21 16.96 4.41
N ARG A 76 -11.20 17.58 5.06
CA ARG A 76 -11.40 19.04 5.09
C ARG A 76 -11.07 19.58 6.47
N THR A 77 -10.91 20.89 6.53
CA THR A 77 -10.59 21.59 7.76
C THR A 77 -11.51 22.79 7.96
N PHE A 78 -11.79 23.12 9.22
CA PHE A 78 -12.35 24.41 9.62
C PHE A 78 -11.75 24.84 10.95
N GLN A 79 -11.81 26.15 11.25
CA GLN A 79 -11.36 26.67 12.52
C GLN A 79 -12.54 26.93 13.46
N LEU A 80 -12.39 26.55 14.71
CA LEU A 80 -13.34 26.93 15.76
C LEU A 80 -13.32 28.44 15.96
N PRO A 81 -14.49 29.12 16.03
CA PRO A 81 -14.55 30.58 16.04
C PRO A 81 -13.87 31.19 17.26
N ASN A 82 -13.96 30.58 18.43
CA ASN A 82 -13.43 31.09 19.68
C ASN A 82 -11.97 30.69 19.91
N SER A 83 -11.68 29.37 19.92
CA SER A 83 -10.35 28.86 20.26
C SER A 83 -9.35 28.89 19.11
N LYS A 84 -9.80 29.18 17.88
CA LYS A 84 -9.01 29.16 16.63
C LYS A 84 -8.34 27.82 16.34
N LYS A 85 -8.72 26.76 17.06
CA LYS A 85 -8.20 25.41 16.79
C LYS A 85 -8.72 24.90 15.45
N THR A 86 -7.82 24.32 14.66
CA THR A 86 -8.17 23.69 13.39
C THR A 86 -8.72 22.28 13.66
N ILE A 87 -9.93 22.03 13.20
CA ILE A 87 -10.57 20.72 13.20
C ILE A 87 -10.41 20.10 11.82
N ARG A 88 -10.03 18.84 11.79
CA ARG A 88 -9.92 18.02 10.57
C ARG A 88 -11.02 16.98 10.61
N TYR A 89 -11.71 16.79 9.49
CA TYR A 89 -12.77 15.79 9.36
C TYR A 89 -12.79 15.20 7.97
N SER A 90 -13.11 13.92 7.86
CA SER A 90 -13.25 13.22 6.59
C SER A 90 -14.63 13.46 6.01
N THR A 91 -14.72 13.64 4.69
CA THR A 91 -15.96 13.96 3.99
C THR A 91 -16.46 12.81 3.13
N ARG A 92 -15.67 11.77 2.93
CA ARG A 92 -16.03 10.65 2.06
C ARG A 92 -15.61 9.32 2.66
N TYR A 93 -16.50 8.32 2.58
CA TYR A 93 -16.16 6.92 2.84
C TYR A 93 -15.77 6.26 1.51
N PHE A 94 -14.61 5.62 1.48
CA PHE A 94 -14.13 4.82 0.36
C PHE A 94 -14.43 3.36 0.61
N HIS A 95 -15.19 2.75 -0.29
CA HIS A 95 -15.57 1.34 -0.26
C HIS A 95 -14.92 0.63 -1.45
N TRP A 96 -13.76 0.03 -1.23
CA TRP A 96 -12.93 -0.59 -2.29
C TRP A 96 -13.04 -2.11 -2.33
N LEU A 97 -13.40 -2.70 -1.22
CA LEU A 97 -13.61 -4.14 -1.07
C LEU A 97 -15.01 -4.40 -0.52
N ASN A 98 -15.64 -5.47 -1.03
CA ASN A 98 -16.96 -5.91 -0.56
C ASN A 98 -16.92 -6.51 0.86
N GLN A 99 -15.72 -6.71 1.40
CA GLN A 99 -15.50 -7.23 2.75
C GLN A 99 -14.85 -6.14 3.61
N GLU A 100 -15.30 -6.06 4.86
CA GLU A 100 -14.62 -5.25 5.87
C GLU A 100 -13.45 -6.06 6.42
N ILE A 101 -12.25 -5.58 6.13
CA ILE A 101 -10.98 -6.14 6.62
C ILE A 101 -10.13 -5.04 7.22
N ASP A 102 -9.41 -5.35 8.29
CA ASP A 102 -8.60 -4.37 9.02
C ASP A 102 -7.34 -3.97 8.26
N THR A 103 -6.77 -4.88 7.48
CA THR A 103 -5.55 -4.64 6.71
C THR A 103 -5.55 -5.41 5.40
N LEU A 104 -4.78 -4.95 4.42
CA LEU A 104 -4.44 -5.75 3.26
C LEU A 104 -3.23 -6.62 3.62
N VAL A 105 -3.45 -7.94 3.66
CA VAL A 105 -2.42 -8.93 4.01
C VAL A 105 -1.62 -9.31 2.76
N PRO A 106 -0.28 -9.43 2.83
CA PRO A 106 0.54 -9.94 1.74
C PRO A 106 0.33 -11.45 1.53
N ASP A 107 0.71 -11.96 0.35
CA ASP A 107 0.68 -13.40 0.03
C ASP A 107 1.82 -14.12 0.76
N VAL A 108 2.94 -13.42 0.95
CA VAL A 108 4.10 -13.90 1.73
C VAL A 108 4.43 -12.87 2.80
N GLU A 109 4.14 -13.20 4.05
CA GLU A 109 4.46 -12.33 5.18
C GLU A 109 5.92 -12.46 5.59
N ILE A 110 6.65 -11.35 5.53
CA ILE A 110 8.06 -11.25 5.95
C ILE A 110 8.20 -10.03 6.84
N LYS A 111 8.50 -10.28 8.11
CA LYS A 111 8.70 -9.23 9.12
C LYS A 111 10.16 -8.80 9.16
N GLU A 112 10.38 -7.49 9.27
CA GLU A 112 11.70 -6.98 9.57
C GLU A 112 12.07 -7.30 11.02
N SER A 113 13.24 -7.93 11.21
CA SER A 113 13.76 -8.18 12.54
C SER A 113 14.75 -7.09 12.97
N PHE A 114 14.86 -6.83 14.26
CA PHE A 114 15.88 -5.92 14.78
C PHE A 114 17.31 -6.33 14.35
N ALA A 115 17.57 -7.63 14.25
CA ALA A 115 18.87 -8.14 13.79
C ALA A 115 19.12 -7.80 12.30
N ALA A 116 18.11 -7.88 11.43
CA ALA A 116 18.20 -7.48 10.02
C ALA A 116 18.43 -5.96 9.91
N TYR A 117 17.61 -5.16 10.63
CA TYR A 117 17.76 -3.71 10.70
C TYR A 117 19.19 -3.31 11.11
N ARG A 118 19.72 -3.90 12.18
CA ARG A 118 21.08 -3.60 12.68
C ARG A 118 22.18 -3.96 11.68
N ARG A 119 21.97 -4.97 10.82
CA ARG A 119 22.91 -5.35 9.76
C ARG A 119 22.75 -4.52 8.50
N GLY A 120 21.69 -3.69 8.40
CA GLY A 120 21.36 -2.97 7.19
C GLY A 120 20.90 -3.89 6.05
N THR A 121 20.31 -5.05 6.37
CA THR A 121 19.76 -5.99 5.39
C THR A 121 18.25 -5.88 5.31
N ASP A 122 17.71 -6.06 4.10
CA ASP A 122 16.25 -6.06 3.85
C ASP A 122 15.81 -7.50 3.56
N PRO A 123 15.13 -8.15 4.53
CA PRO A 123 14.73 -9.56 4.37
C PRO A 123 13.71 -9.77 3.24
N VAL A 124 12.92 -8.76 2.89
CA VAL A 124 11.98 -8.83 1.78
C VAL A 124 12.72 -8.83 0.45
N LEU A 125 13.70 -7.93 0.28
CA LEU A 125 14.52 -7.88 -0.93
C LEU A 125 15.38 -9.13 -1.08
N GLU A 126 15.94 -9.65 0.01
CA GLU A 126 16.68 -10.91 0.01
C GLU A 126 15.81 -12.08 -0.42
N TRP A 127 14.56 -12.14 0.08
CA TRP A 127 13.63 -13.20 -0.29
C TRP A 127 13.28 -13.13 -1.78
N ILE A 128 12.90 -11.95 -2.30
CA ILE A 128 12.60 -11.75 -3.73
C ILE A 128 13.80 -12.14 -4.61
N GLY A 129 15.02 -11.80 -4.17
CA GLY A 129 16.24 -12.13 -4.91
C GLY A 129 16.49 -13.64 -5.09
N ARG A 130 15.96 -14.45 -4.17
CA ARG A 130 16.06 -15.93 -4.23
C ARG A 130 15.00 -16.59 -5.11
N GLN A 131 13.97 -15.84 -5.56
CA GLN A 131 12.91 -16.36 -6.42
C GLN A 131 13.27 -16.34 -7.91
N ARG A 132 14.49 -15.93 -8.26
CA ARG A 132 14.97 -15.82 -9.66
C ARG A 132 15.60 -17.10 -10.15
#